data_bee8bf9a30b10a4797b1ce5df4819d32
#
_entry.id   bee8bf9a30b10a4797b1ce5df4819d32
#
_cell.length_a   1.000
_cell.length_b   1.000
_cell.length_c   1.000
_cell.angle_alpha   90.00
_cell.angle_beta   90.00
_cell.angle_gamma   90.00
#
_symmetry.space_group_name_H-M   'P 1'
#
loop_
_entity.id
_entity.type
_entity.pdbx_description
1 polymer ?
#
loop_
_entity_poly.entity_id
_entity_poly.type
_entity_poly.pdbx_seq_one_letter_code
_entity_poly.pdbx_strand_id
1 'polypeptide(L)'
;MSTMVFVNFPVTDIQVSTAFYEKIGFKKNPDFSDDLVSCMVWDENFYIMLLSHERYQTFIGDKTIADTHKVSGALAAFTLPSADAVKEFGKLANENGGQSLHLENGIPEDVMYGLEVQDPDGNCLEPIWMAM
;
A
#
# COMPACT_ATOMS: atom_id res chain seq x y z
N MET A 1 5.83 20.52 -13.81
CA MET A 1 5.54 19.08 -13.65
C MET A 1 5.68 18.69 -12.19
N SER A 2 4.67 18.05 -11.61
CA SER A 2 4.75 17.64 -10.22
C SER A 2 5.49 16.32 -10.07
N THR A 3 6.04 16.11 -8.89
CA THR A 3 6.71 14.86 -8.54
C THR A 3 5.69 13.72 -8.46
N MET A 4 6.06 12.56 -8.99
CA MET A 4 5.29 11.33 -8.85
C MET A 4 6.07 10.36 -7.96
N VAL A 5 5.37 9.68 -7.08
CA VAL A 5 5.98 8.70 -6.18
C VAL A 5 5.51 7.30 -6.54
N PHE A 6 6.45 6.40 -6.76
CA PHE A 6 6.20 5.00 -7.04
C PHE A 6 6.80 4.17 -5.91
N VAL A 7 5.96 3.54 -5.11
CA VAL A 7 6.42 2.63 -4.06
C VAL A 7 6.35 1.21 -4.61
N ASN A 8 7.47 0.50 -4.56
CA ASN A 8 7.57 -0.85 -5.10
C ASN A 8 7.47 -1.87 -3.97
N PHE A 9 6.52 -2.77 -4.06
CA PHE A 9 6.33 -3.84 -3.08
C PHE A 9 6.53 -5.21 -3.70
N PRO A 10 7.26 -6.11 -3.04
CA PRO A 10 7.32 -7.50 -3.48
C PRO A 10 6.03 -8.22 -3.10
N VAL A 11 5.49 -9.00 -4.03
CA VAL A 11 4.27 -9.78 -3.78
C VAL A 11 4.46 -11.21 -4.27
N THR A 12 3.79 -12.14 -3.61
CA THR A 12 3.89 -13.56 -3.95
C THR A 12 2.97 -13.95 -5.11
N ASP A 13 1.85 -13.25 -5.27
CA ASP A 13 0.86 -13.53 -6.32
C ASP A 13 0.33 -12.21 -6.87
N ILE A 14 0.74 -11.87 -8.09
CA ILE A 14 0.36 -10.61 -8.75
C ILE A 14 -1.16 -10.47 -8.86
N GLN A 15 -1.87 -11.56 -9.20
CA GLN A 15 -3.32 -11.49 -9.43
C GLN A 15 -4.06 -11.24 -8.12
N VAL A 16 -3.67 -11.93 -7.05
CA VAL A 16 -4.27 -11.74 -5.72
C VAL A 16 -4.02 -10.32 -5.23
N SER A 17 -2.79 -9.84 -5.36
CA SER A 17 -2.43 -8.49 -4.91
C SER A 17 -3.12 -7.41 -5.72
N THR A 18 -3.18 -7.57 -7.04
CA THR A 18 -3.88 -6.61 -7.92
C THR A 18 -5.35 -6.49 -7.51
N ALA A 19 -6.02 -7.63 -7.29
CA ALA A 19 -7.43 -7.63 -6.87
C ALA A 19 -7.62 -6.93 -5.52
N PHE A 20 -6.71 -7.16 -4.56
CA PHE A 20 -6.76 -6.49 -3.26
C PHE A 20 -6.67 -4.96 -3.41
N TYR A 21 -5.67 -4.49 -4.16
CA TYR A 21 -5.47 -3.05 -4.33
C TYR A 21 -6.63 -2.39 -5.08
N GLU A 22 -7.22 -3.09 -6.04
CA GLU A 22 -8.42 -2.57 -6.71
C GLU A 22 -9.59 -2.43 -5.74
N LYS A 23 -9.76 -3.38 -4.83
CA LYS A 23 -10.85 -3.34 -3.83
C LYS A 23 -10.68 -2.23 -2.80
N ILE A 24 -9.45 -1.82 -2.51
CA ILE A 24 -9.22 -0.75 -1.54
C ILE A 24 -9.12 0.64 -2.18
N GLY A 25 -9.31 0.74 -3.50
CA GLY A 25 -9.46 2.04 -4.16
C GLY A 25 -8.43 2.40 -5.22
N PHE A 26 -7.44 1.54 -5.46
CA PHE A 26 -6.47 1.77 -6.53
C PHE A 26 -7.05 1.33 -7.88
N LYS A 27 -6.50 1.86 -8.96
CA LYS A 27 -6.88 1.49 -10.30
C LYS A 27 -5.65 0.99 -11.06
N LYS A 28 -5.76 -0.20 -11.66
CA LYS A 28 -4.65 -0.76 -12.45
C LYS A 28 -4.44 0.03 -13.74
N ASN A 29 -3.19 0.35 -14.04
CA ASN A 29 -2.80 0.89 -15.34
C ASN A 29 -2.25 -0.27 -16.18
N PRO A 30 -3.01 -0.78 -17.17
CA PRO A 30 -2.56 -1.92 -17.97
C PRO A 30 -1.37 -1.62 -18.85
N ASP A 31 -1.15 -0.35 -19.24
CA ASP A 31 -0.03 0.02 -20.10
C ASP A 31 1.33 -0.15 -19.42
N PHE A 32 1.34 -0.16 -18.08
CA PHE A 32 2.55 -0.35 -17.30
C PHE A 32 2.47 -1.60 -16.43
N SER A 33 1.69 -2.59 -16.88
CA SER A 33 1.50 -3.86 -16.17
C SER A 33 1.73 -5.02 -17.13
N ASP A 34 2.23 -6.13 -16.58
CA ASP A 34 2.41 -7.39 -17.30
C ASP A 34 2.29 -8.56 -16.30
N ASP A 35 2.82 -9.74 -16.65
CA ASP A 35 2.71 -10.92 -15.80
C ASP A 35 3.53 -10.81 -14.50
N LEU A 36 4.51 -9.91 -14.45
CA LEU A 36 5.43 -9.78 -13.33
C LEU A 36 5.26 -8.48 -12.54
N VAL A 37 4.45 -7.55 -13.05
CA VAL A 37 4.29 -6.21 -12.48
C VAL A 37 2.86 -5.73 -12.63
N SER A 38 2.29 -5.15 -11.57
CA SER A 38 1.04 -4.38 -11.68
C SER A 38 1.28 -2.96 -11.21
N CYS A 39 0.94 -1.99 -12.07
CA CYS A 39 0.98 -0.58 -11.72
C CYS A 39 -0.39 -0.17 -11.16
N MET A 40 -0.43 0.13 -9.87
CA MET A 40 -1.67 0.50 -9.18
C MET A 40 -1.68 2.00 -8.93
N VAL A 41 -2.66 2.68 -9.48
CA VAL A 41 -2.75 4.15 -9.47
C VAL A 41 -3.71 4.59 -8.38
N TRP A 42 -3.24 5.42 -7.44
CA TRP A 42 -4.11 6.10 -6.49
C TRP A 42 -4.62 7.43 -7.08
N ASP A 43 -3.68 8.28 -7.49
CA ASP A 43 -3.96 9.53 -8.18
C ASP A 43 -2.79 9.85 -9.12
N GLU A 44 -2.70 11.09 -9.60
CA GLU A 44 -1.64 11.46 -10.53
C GLU A 44 -0.24 11.53 -9.90
N ASN A 45 -0.16 11.52 -8.57
CA ASN A 45 1.11 11.70 -7.84
C ASN A 45 1.55 10.47 -7.06
N PHE A 46 0.67 9.50 -6.82
CA PHE A 46 0.97 8.36 -5.95
C PHE A 46 0.57 7.04 -6.59
N TYR A 47 1.55 6.11 -6.66
CA TYR A 47 1.42 4.81 -7.30
C TYR A 47 2.04 3.73 -6.43
N ILE A 48 1.46 2.55 -6.44
CA ILE A 48 2.07 1.35 -5.88
C ILE A 48 2.37 0.39 -7.02
N MET A 49 3.64 -0.01 -7.13
CA MET A 49 4.06 -1.02 -8.09
C MET A 49 4.13 -2.36 -7.38
N LEU A 50 3.31 -3.29 -7.80
CA LEU A 50 3.33 -4.66 -7.28
C LEU A 50 4.25 -5.48 -8.16
N LEU A 51 5.34 -5.96 -7.60
CA LEU A 51 6.37 -6.69 -8.34
C LEU A 51 6.40 -8.14 -7.87
N SER A 52 6.38 -9.09 -8.81
CA SER A 52 6.67 -10.48 -8.45
C SER A 52 8.05 -10.55 -7.79
N HIS A 53 8.30 -11.60 -7.01
CA HIS A 53 9.62 -11.77 -6.40
C HIS A 53 10.72 -11.83 -7.45
N GLU A 54 10.45 -12.47 -8.60
CA GLU A 54 11.40 -12.52 -9.70
C GLU A 54 11.77 -11.11 -10.19
N ARG A 55 10.78 -10.25 -10.39
CA ARG A 55 11.03 -8.88 -10.85
C ARG A 55 11.67 -8.03 -9.76
N TYR A 56 11.18 -8.15 -8.54
CA TYR A 56 11.72 -7.37 -7.42
C TYR A 56 13.20 -7.67 -7.20
N GLN A 57 13.59 -8.93 -7.32
CA GLN A 57 14.98 -9.34 -7.13
C GLN A 57 15.93 -8.64 -8.10
N THR A 58 15.46 -8.30 -9.31
CA THR A 58 16.32 -7.61 -10.30
C THR A 58 16.70 -6.19 -9.86
N PHE A 59 16.01 -5.61 -8.89
CA PHE A 59 16.25 -4.25 -8.42
C PHE A 59 17.06 -4.18 -7.12
N ILE A 60 17.29 -5.29 -6.45
CA ILE A 60 17.91 -5.27 -5.12
C ILE A 60 19.27 -5.97 -5.07
N GLY A 61 19.78 -6.46 -6.20
CA GLY A 61 21.07 -7.12 -6.27
C GLY A 61 21.13 -8.40 -5.43
N ASP A 62 22.09 -8.48 -4.51
CA ASP A 62 22.31 -9.67 -3.69
C ASP A 62 21.48 -9.68 -2.39
N LYS A 63 20.69 -8.65 -2.16
CA LYS A 63 19.86 -8.60 -0.94
C LYS A 63 18.72 -9.61 -1.02
N THR A 64 18.35 -10.13 0.14
CA THR A 64 17.22 -11.04 0.26
C THR A 64 15.93 -10.22 0.34
N ILE A 65 14.88 -10.65 -0.35
CA ILE A 65 13.56 -10.05 -0.24
C ILE A 65 13.06 -10.26 1.18
N ALA A 66 12.59 -9.19 1.83
CA ALA A 66 12.07 -9.27 3.19
C ALA A 66 10.78 -10.08 3.22
N ASP A 67 10.62 -10.91 4.26
CA ASP A 67 9.32 -11.48 4.60
C ASP A 67 8.52 -10.42 5.37
N THR A 68 7.69 -9.70 4.67
CA THR A 68 6.97 -8.54 5.22
C THR A 68 5.88 -8.91 6.22
N HIS A 69 5.59 -10.20 6.39
CA HIS A 69 4.78 -10.65 7.52
C HIS A 69 5.56 -10.61 8.84
N LYS A 70 6.89 -10.63 8.78
CA LYS A 70 7.75 -10.75 9.98
C LYS A 70 8.61 -9.52 10.23
N VAL A 71 9.05 -8.84 9.15
CA VAL A 71 9.93 -7.69 9.27
C VAL A 71 9.36 -6.50 8.53
N SER A 72 9.56 -5.32 9.08
CA SER A 72 9.10 -4.08 8.46
C SER A 72 10.30 -3.28 7.97
N GLY A 73 10.31 -2.94 6.68
CA GLY A 73 11.35 -2.09 6.11
C GLY A 73 10.88 -0.70 5.78
N ALA A 74 9.56 -0.51 5.62
CA ALA A 74 9.01 0.78 5.25
C ALA A 74 7.51 0.83 5.54
N LEU A 75 7.02 2.05 5.75
CA LEU A 75 5.60 2.35 5.84
C LEU A 75 5.29 3.36 4.74
N ALA A 76 4.40 3.00 3.82
CA ALA A 76 4.02 3.90 2.73
C ALA A 76 2.84 4.77 3.20
N ALA A 77 3.17 5.94 3.74
CA ALA A 77 2.17 6.87 4.29
C ALA A 77 1.64 7.80 3.20
N PHE A 78 0.34 8.00 3.19
CA PHE A 78 -0.31 8.92 2.26
C PHE A 78 -1.56 9.50 2.90
N THR A 79 -1.97 10.68 2.45
CA THR A 79 -3.08 11.39 3.08
C THR A 79 -4.41 11.07 2.42
N LEU A 80 -5.45 11.03 3.26
CA LEU A 80 -6.84 10.94 2.85
C LEU A 80 -7.60 12.15 3.37
N PRO A 81 -8.78 12.47 2.78
CA PRO A 81 -9.45 13.74 3.08
C PRO A 81 -10.14 13.80 4.45
N SER A 82 -10.31 12.69 5.14
CA SER A 82 -10.96 12.67 6.45
C SER A 82 -10.59 11.43 7.25
N ALA A 83 -10.81 11.49 8.57
CA ALA A 83 -10.65 10.31 9.42
C ALA A 83 -11.60 9.18 8.99
N ASP A 84 -12.83 9.53 8.58
CA ASP A 84 -13.78 8.53 8.10
C ASP A 84 -13.28 7.82 6.84
N ALA A 85 -12.62 8.54 5.93
CA ALA A 85 -12.01 7.94 4.75
C ALA A 85 -10.91 6.94 5.13
N VAL A 86 -10.11 7.27 6.16
CA VAL A 86 -9.07 6.37 6.67
C VAL A 86 -9.71 5.09 7.23
N LYS A 87 -10.77 5.24 8.02
CA LYS A 87 -11.50 4.09 8.60
C LYS A 87 -12.10 3.20 7.53
N GLU A 88 -12.69 3.80 6.49
CA GLU A 88 -13.26 3.05 5.37
C GLU A 88 -12.17 2.28 4.60
N PHE A 89 -11.03 2.90 4.38
CA PHE A 89 -9.89 2.24 3.74
C PHE A 89 -9.47 0.99 4.52
N GLY A 90 -9.34 1.12 5.85
CA GLY A 90 -9.00 -0.01 6.71
C GLY A 90 -10.05 -1.12 6.69
N LYS A 91 -11.33 -0.74 6.68
CA LYS A 91 -12.43 -1.70 6.60
C LYS A 91 -12.38 -2.51 5.30
N LEU A 92 -12.17 -1.83 4.18
CA LEU A 92 -12.04 -2.50 2.88
C LEU A 92 -10.85 -3.46 2.86
N ALA A 93 -9.73 -3.07 3.47
CA ALA A 93 -8.57 -3.96 3.58
C ALA A 93 -8.91 -5.22 4.37
N ASN A 94 -9.57 -5.07 5.53
CA ASN A 94 -9.97 -6.21 6.35
C ASN A 94 -10.91 -7.16 5.61
N GLU A 95 -11.79 -6.62 4.77
CA GLU A 95 -12.79 -7.41 4.04
C GLU A 95 -12.21 -8.11 2.81
N ASN A 96 -11.02 -7.75 2.37
CA ASN A 96 -10.46 -8.21 1.10
C ASN A 96 -9.10 -8.89 1.21
N GLY A 97 -8.77 -9.43 2.37
CA GLY A 97 -7.56 -10.25 2.53
C GLY A 97 -6.36 -9.55 3.13
N GLY A 98 -6.50 -8.28 3.49
CA GLY A 98 -5.50 -7.54 4.24
C GLY A 98 -5.86 -7.43 5.71
N GLN A 99 -5.20 -6.54 6.41
CA GLN A 99 -5.45 -6.25 7.82
C GLN A 99 -5.30 -4.75 8.06
N SER A 100 -6.00 -4.23 9.06
CA SER A 100 -5.77 -2.87 9.53
C SER A 100 -5.62 -2.87 11.05
N LEU A 101 -4.76 -1.98 11.54
CA LEU A 101 -4.45 -1.86 12.97
C LEU A 101 -4.36 -0.38 13.32
N HIS A 102 -5.06 0.03 14.39
CA HIS A 102 -4.94 1.37 14.94
C HIS A 102 -4.04 1.30 16.16
N LEU A 103 -2.85 1.88 16.04
CA LEU A 103 -1.91 1.97 17.16
C LEU A 103 -2.10 3.30 17.86
N GLU A 104 -2.46 3.25 19.15
CA GLU A 104 -2.69 4.47 19.93
C GLU A 104 -1.37 5.25 20.09
N ASN A 105 -1.39 6.51 19.67
CA ASN A 105 -0.20 7.36 19.72
C ASN A 105 -0.39 8.62 20.58
N GLY A 106 -1.53 8.72 21.28
CA GLY A 106 -1.81 9.87 22.13
C GLY A 106 -2.24 11.13 21.40
N ILE A 107 -2.34 11.09 20.07
CA ILE A 107 -2.79 12.26 19.29
C ILE A 107 -4.31 12.17 19.12
N PRO A 108 -5.05 13.26 19.45
CA PRO A 108 -6.51 13.23 19.28
C PRO A 108 -6.92 13.02 17.81
N GLU A 109 -8.00 12.27 17.61
CA GLU A 109 -8.50 11.94 16.28
C GLU A 109 -8.86 13.18 15.46
N ASP A 110 -9.30 14.26 16.10
CA ASP A 110 -9.64 15.49 15.40
C ASP A 110 -8.40 16.31 14.98
N VAL A 111 -7.20 15.85 15.34
CA VAL A 111 -5.94 16.44 14.93
C VAL A 111 -5.28 15.58 13.85
N MET A 112 -5.20 14.28 14.08
CA MET A 112 -4.62 13.34 13.13
C MET A 112 -5.16 11.95 13.40
N TYR A 113 -5.50 11.22 12.35
CA TYR A 113 -5.94 9.83 12.46
C TYR A 113 -5.30 9.01 11.35
N GLY A 114 -4.68 7.90 11.71
CA GLY A 114 -4.07 7.00 10.76
C GLY A 114 -4.23 5.54 11.16
N LEU A 115 -4.06 4.66 10.19
CA LEU A 115 -4.08 3.22 10.39
C LEU A 115 -2.83 2.62 9.77
N GLU A 116 -2.39 1.49 10.32
CA GLU A 116 -1.41 0.63 9.68
C GLU A 116 -2.19 -0.44 8.92
N VAL A 117 -2.07 -0.45 7.59
CA VAL A 117 -2.83 -1.36 6.75
C VAL A 117 -1.85 -2.29 6.04
N GLN A 118 -2.06 -3.60 6.18
CA GLN A 118 -1.23 -4.59 5.52
C GLN A 118 -1.95 -5.20 4.33
N ASP A 119 -1.23 -5.34 3.22
CA ASP A 119 -1.73 -6.07 2.07
C ASP A 119 -1.60 -7.60 2.31
N PRO A 120 -2.04 -8.46 1.38
CA PRO A 120 -1.95 -9.91 1.59
C PRO A 120 -0.55 -10.46 1.85
N ASP A 121 0.49 -9.73 1.44
CA ASP A 121 1.88 -10.11 1.66
C ASP A 121 2.50 -9.46 2.90
N GLY A 122 1.75 -8.62 3.61
CA GLY A 122 2.24 -7.91 4.78
C GLY A 122 2.93 -6.59 4.48
N ASN A 123 2.96 -6.14 3.22
CA ASN A 123 3.45 -4.80 2.88
C ASN A 123 2.54 -3.76 3.53
N CYS A 124 3.12 -2.70 4.09
CA CYS A 124 2.40 -1.78 4.94
C CYS A 124 2.10 -0.45 4.27
N LEU A 125 0.81 -0.09 4.24
CA LEU A 125 0.31 1.22 3.84
C LEU A 125 -0.12 1.95 5.10
N GLU A 126 0.10 3.27 5.14
CA GLU A 126 -0.29 4.07 6.29
C GLU A 126 -1.18 5.22 5.83
N PRO A 127 -2.49 4.97 5.62
CA PRO A 127 -3.40 6.06 5.30
C PRO A 127 -3.58 6.97 6.50
N ILE A 128 -3.44 8.29 6.28
CA ILE A 128 -3.46 9.29 7.35
C ILE A 128 -4.34 10.45 6.94
N TRP A 129 -5.10 10.96 7.90
CA TRP A 129 -5.73 12.26 7.80
C TRP A 129 -5.13 13.18 8.84
N MET A 130 -4.87 14.43 8.45
CA MET A 130 -4.35 15.48 9.35
C MET A 130 -5.18 16.73 9.19
N ALA A 131 -5.47 17.37 10.31
CA ALA A 131 -6.10 18.69 10.31
C ALA A 131 -5.02 19.74 9.98
N MET A 132 -5.03 20.24 8.76
CA MET A 132 -4.04 21.21 8.28
C MET A 132 -4.71 22.44 7.74
#